data_a80dd75e8a53782ea00b1d3f6e0ce474
#
_entry.id   a80dd75e8a53782ea00b1d3f6e0ce474
#
_cell.length_a   1.000
_cell.length_b   1.000
_cell.length_c   1.000
_cell.angle_alpha   90.00
_cell.angle_beta   90.00
_cell.angle_gamma   90.00
#
_symmetry.space_group_name_H-M   'P 1'
#
loop_
_entity.id
_entity.type
_entity.pdbx_description
1 polymer ?
#
loop_
_entity_poly.entity_id
_entity_poly.type
_entity_poly.pdbx_seq_one_letter_code
_entity_poly.pdbx_strand_id
1 'polypeptide(L)'
;MQSRGFAMRLRAWGHDVREEFLDPGLHHDHEASEEAGLRPRELDEFVGQQELKNHLDIVLGAARQRGEAADHILLAGPPGLGKTTMAGIVAAEMGVALHVTSGPALERAGDLAAILTKLGHRDVLFIDEIHRLSRVVEEILYPAMEDFQLDIVVGKGPAASSIRLTLQPFTLVGATTRTGMITGPLRDRFGLVARLEYY
;
A
#
# COMPACT_ATOMS: atom_id res chain seq x y z
N MET A 1 34.12 -47.01 -46.73
CA MET A 1 34.26 -46.00 -47.78
C MET A 1 33.76 -44.68 -47.11
N GLN A 2 34.63 -43.95 -46.50
CA GLN A 2 35.42 -42.81 -47.03
C GLN A 2 34.53 -41.78 -47.73
N SER A 3 34.36 -40.66 -47.14
CA SER A 3 35.06 -39.37 -47.33
C SER A 3 34.42 -38.32 -46.38
N ARG A 4 35.10 -37.83 -45.43
CA ARG A 4 36.12 -36.75 -45.37
C ARG A 4 35.68 -35.47 -46.09
N GLY A 5 35.44 -34.47 -45.22
CA GLY A 5 36.15 -33.18 -45.31
C GLY A 5 35.26 -32.01 -45.70
N PHE A 6 35.05 -31.09 -44.86
CA PHE A 6 35.73 -29.79 -45.00
C PHE A 6 35.43 -28.91 -43.77
N ALA A 7 36.41 -28.86 -42.89
CA ALA A 7 36.45 -27.85 -41.87
C ALA A 7 36.89 -26.54 -42.51
N MET A 8 36.11 -25.51 -42.43
CA MET A 8 36.58 -24.15 -42.69
C MET A 8 36.37 -23.29 -41.46
N ARG A 9 37.48 -23.00 -40.83
CA ARG A 9 37.59 -21.99 -39.78
C ARG A 9 37.28 -20.64 -40.38
N LEU A 10 36.32 -19.92 -39.81
CA LEU A 10 36.34 -18.46 -39.81
C LEU A 10 36.32 -18.01 -38.37
N ARG A 11 37.48 -17.56 -37.93
CA ARG A 11 37.67 -16.78 -36.71
C ARG A 11 37.22 -15.36 -37.00
N ALA A 12 36.71 -14.79 -35.92
CA ALA A 12 36.83 -13.38 -35.51
C ALA A 12 35.70 -12.42 -35.89
N TRP A 13 35.38 -11.72 -34.85
CA TRP A 13 34.72 -10.41 -34.76
C TRP A 13 33.18 -10.44 -34.70
N GLY A 14 32.72 -10.22 -33.51
CA GLY A 14 31.36 -9.87 -33.24
C GLY A 14 31.02 -10.17 -31.77
N HIS A 15 31.44 -9.29 -30.88
CA HIS A 15 30.84 -9.21 -29.55
C HIS A 15 29.33 -9.08 -29.76
N ASP A 16 28.61 -10.04 -29.25
CA ASP A 16 27.16 -10.09 -29.21
C ASP A 16 26.65 -9.07 -28.19
N VAL A 17 26.57 -7.82 -28.64
CA VAL A 17 26.10 -6.66 -27.80
C VAL A 17 24.60 -6.45 -28.01
N ARG A 18 23.89 -7.40 -28.65
CA ARG A 18 22.48 -7.20 -29.03
C ARG A 18 21.45 -8.04 -28.29
N GLU A 19 21.83 -9.03 -27.50
CA GLU A 19 20.86 -9.83 -26.75
C GLU A 19 20.59 -9.28 -25.33
N GLU A 20 21.48 -8.46 -24.78
CA GLU A 20 21.31 -7.86 -23.43
C GLU A 20 20.29 -6.71 -23.38
N PHE A 21 19.87 -6.19 -24.54
CA PHE A 21 18.92 -5.06 -24.63
C PHE A 21 17.46 -5.48 -24.85
N LEU A 22 17.13 -6.77 -24.83
CA LEU A 22 15.80 -7.26 -25.19
C LEU A 22 15.14 -8.13 -24.11
N ASP A 23 15.63 -8.13 -22.88
CA ASP A 23 14.90 -8.74 -21.78
C ASP A 23 14.13 -7.65 -20.99
N PRO A 24 12.81 -7.50 -21.22
CA PRO A 24 11.99 -6.50 -20.51
C PRO A 24 11.88 -6.75 -19.01
N GLY A 25 12.24 -7.95 -18.53
CA GLY A 25 12.18 -8.31 -17.12
C GLY A 25 13.31 -7.70 -16.29
N LEU A 26 14.53 -7.64 -16.84
CA LEU A 26 15.71 -7.14 -16.13
C LEU A 26 15.68 -5.61 -15.91
N HIS A 27 15.05 -4.86 -16.82
CA HIS A 27 14.92 -3.41 -16.67
C HIS A 27 13.88 -3.01 -15.61
N HIS A 28 12.80 -3.76 -15.48
CA HIS A 28 11.77 -3.47 -14.46
C HIS A 28 12.25 -3.69 -13.03
N ASP A 29 13.08 -4.69 -12.79
CA ASP A 29 13.61 -4.98 -11.46
C ASP A 29 14.70 -3.98 -11.03
N HIS A 30 15.54 -3.50 -11.96
CA HIS A 30 16.54 -2.47 -11.70
C HIS A 30 15.91 -1.08 -11.51
N GLU A 31 14.98 -0.68 -12.36
CA GLU A 31 14.27 0.59 -12.21
C GLU A 31 13.44 0.62 -10.92
N ALA A 32 12.76 -0.48 -10.58
CA ALA A 32 12.01 -0.58 -9.32
C ALA A 32 12.92 -0.53 -8.08
N SER A 33 14.13 -1.08 -8.16
CA SER A 33 15.10 -1.03 -7.05
C SER A 33 15.78 0.33 -6.92
N GLU A 34 16.05 1.02 -8.01
CA GLU A 34 16.60 2.38 -8.02
C GLU A 34 15.56 3.41 -7.57
N GLU A 35 14.30 3.31 -8.02
CA GLU A 35 13.20 4.14 -7.51
C GLU A 35 12.94 3.92 -6.02
N ALA A 36 13.05 2.70 -5.51
CA ALA A 36 12.90 2.41 -4.09
C ALA A 36 14.02 3.05 -3.25
N GLY A 37 15.22 3.21 -3.81
CA GLY A 37 16.34 3.89 -3.17
C GLY A 37 16.23 5.43 -3.14
N LEU A 38 15.42 6.01 -4.05
CA LEU A 38 15.23 7.46 -4.17
C LEU A 38 13.98 7.97 -3.42
N ARG A 39 13.12 7.08 -2.93
CA ARG A 39 11.93 7.49 -2.18
C ARG A 39 12.30 7.89 -0.76
N PRO A 40 11.86 9.08 -0.30
CA PRO A 40 12.07 9.51 1.07
C PRO A 40 11.51 8.48 2.07
N ARG A 41 12.28 8.23 3.14
CA ARG A 41 11.92 7.30 4.22
C ARG A 41 11.56 7.99 5.52
N GLU A 42 11.93 9.25 5.65
CA GLU A 42 11.69 10.09 6.81
C GLU A 42 10.83 11.30 6.43
N LEU A 43 10.08 11.82 7.40
CA LEU A 43 9.24 13.01 7.18
C LEU A 43 10.06 14.20 6.71
N ASP A 44 11.29 14.37 7.20
CA ASP A 44 12.15 15.50 6.86
C ASP A 44 12.64 15.44 5.41
N GLU A 45 12.81 14.26 4.85
CA GLU A 45 13.23 14.05 3.46
C GLU A 45 12.10 14.35 2.46
N PHE A 46 10.84 14.30 2.92
CA PHE A 46 9.70 14.58 2.04
C PHE A 46 9.61 16.07 1.75
N VAL A 47 9.77 16.46 0.47
CA VAL A 47 9.76 17.85 0.05
C VAL A 47 8.37 18.46 0.14
N GLY A 48 8.27 19.65 0.71
CA GLY A 48 7.02 20.41 0.87
C GLY A 48 6.06 19.86 1.91
N GLN A 49 4.78 20.16 1.79
CA GLN A 49 3.69 19.69 2.67
C GLN A 49 3.96 19.95 4.18
N GLN A 50 4.53 21.10 4.52
CA GLN A 50 5.01 21.37 5.88
C GLN A 50 3.93 21.25 6.96
N GLU A 51 2.71 21.67 6.67
CA GLU A 51 1.59 21.56 7.60
C GLU A 51 1.23 20.10 7.87
N LEU A 52 1.19 19.27 6.82
CA LEU A 52 0.95 17.84 6.96
C LEU A 52 2.07 17.16 7.76
N LYS A 53 3.34 17.49 7.46
CA LYS A 53 4.50 16.96 8.19
C LYS A 53 4.41 17.27 9.69
N ASN A 54 4.09 18.50 10.05
CA ASN A 54 3.93 18.90 11.45
C ASN A 54 2.80 18.13 12.15
N HIS A 55 1.67 17.93 11.48
CA HIS A 55 0.56 17.15 12.04
C HIS A 55 0.93 15.67 12.19
N LEU A 56 1.59 15.08 11.20
CA LEU A 56 2.03 13.69 11.26
C LEU A 56 3.05 13.48 12.39
N ASP A 57 4.01 14.38 12.56
CA ASP A 57 5.01 14.28 13.64
C ASP A 57 4.34 14.21 15.00
N ILE A 58 3.32 15.05 15.25
CA ILE A 58 2.56 15.05 16.49
C ILE A 58 1.80 13.73 16.67
N VAL A 59 1.05 13.30 15.65
CA VAL A 59 0.18 12.11 15.73
C VAL A 59 1.02 10.85 15.89
N LEU A 60 2.07 10.68 15.07
CA LEU A 60 2.95 9.52 15.11
C LEU A 60 3.81 9.51 16.37
N GLY A 61 4.31 10.68 16.81
CA GLY A 61 5.05 10.84 18.06
C GLY A 61 4.22 10.42 19.28
N ALA A 62 2.97 10.86 19.36
CA ALA A 62 2.06 10.46 20.43
C ALA A 62 1.75 8.95 20.41
N ALA A 63 1.51 8.36 19.24
CA ALA A 63 1.25 6.93 19.09
C ALA A 63 2.48 6.10 19.52
N ARG A 64 3.69 6.50 19.09
CA ARG A 64 4.95 5.86 19.51
C ARG A 64 5.15 5.88 21.02
N GLN A 65 4.88 7.01 21.68
CA GLN A 65 5.01 7.14 23.13
C GLN A 65 4.05 6.22 23.91
N ARG A 66 2.84 6.02 23.38
CA ARG A 66 1.85 5.12 23.98
C ARG A 66 2.09 3.64 23.62
N GLY A 67 2.91 3.36 22.59
CA GLY A 67 3.08 2.01 22.06
C GLY A 67 1.85 1.48 21.32
N GLU A 68 1.01 2.37 20.80
CA GLU A 68 -0.25 2.07 20.13
C GLU A 68 -0.16 2.30 18.62
N ALA A 69 -1.15 1.80 17.87
CA ALA A 69 -1.34 2.19 16.48
C ALA A 69 -1.66 3.70 16.41
N ALA A 70 -1.24 4.36 15.36
CA ALA A 70 -1.63 5.74 15.12
C ALA A 70 -3.09 5.81 14.63
N ASP A 71 -3.70 6.99 14.78
CA ASP A 71 -5.00 7.27 14.21
C ASP A 71 -5.00 7.00 12.69
N HIS A 72 -6.15 6.61 12.16
CA HIS A 72 -6.29 6.40 10.72
C HIS A 72 -6.15 7.71 9.94
N ILE A 73 -5.47 7.66 8.79
CA ILE A 73 -5.08 8.84 8.02
C ILE A 73 -5.69 8.77 6.62
N LEU A 74 -6.36 9.84 6.19
CA LEU A 74 -6.85 10.00 4.82
C LEU A 74 -6.01 11.03 4.06
N LEU A 75 -5.32 10.59 3.03
CA LEU A 75 -4.50 11.42 2.14
C LEU A 75 -5.29 11.75 0.87
N ALA A 76 -5.66 13.00 0.69
CA ALA A 76 -6.41 13.47 -0.46
C ALA A 76 -5.54 14.36 -1.35
N GLY A 77 -5.65 14.25 -2.65
CA GLY A 77 -4.93 15.12 -3.57
C GLY A 77 -4.70 14.52 -4.94
N PRO A 78 -4.24 15.33 -5.91
CA PRO A 78 -3.93 14.89 -7.26
C PRO A 78 -3.00 13.68 -7.33
N PRO A 79 -2.97 12.93 -8.43
CA PRO A 79 -1.99 11.87 -8.62
C PRO A 79 -0.56 12.43 -8.67
N GLY A 80 0.43 11.63 -8.34
CA GLY A 80 1.85 12.02 -8.42
C GLY A 80 2.38 12.85 -7.24
N LEU A 81 1.57 13.19 -6.24
CA LEU A 81 2.01 13.99 -5.07
C LEU A 81 2.60 13.16 -3.92
N GLY A 82 2.95 11.90 -4.15
CA GLY A 82 3.64 11.08 -3.15
C GLY A 82 2.75 10.51 -2.04
N LYS A 83 1.45 10.28 -2.26
CA LYS A 83 0.56 9.66 -1.25
C LYS A 83 1.05 8.29 -0.79
N THR A 84 1.48 7.45 -1.71
CA THR A 84 2.07 6.13 -1.40
C THR A 84 3.40 6.27 -0.65
N THR A 85 4.23 7.24 -1.04
CA THR A 85 5.49 7.54 -0.35
C THR A 85 5.22 7.99 1.09
N MET A 86 4.22 8.84 1.30
CA MET A 86 3.82 9.29 2.62
C MET A 86 3.36 8.12 3.51
N ALA A 87 2.60 7.15 2.97
CA ALA A 87 2.24 5.93 3.70
C ALA A 87 3.48 5.10 4.08
N GLY A 88 4.48 5.03 3.20
CA GLY A 88 5.77 4.41 3.48
C GLY A 88 6.52 5.10 4.62
N ILE A 89 6.54 6.43 4.63
CA ILE A 89 7.13 7.23 5.70
C ILE A 89 6.41 6.98 7.03
N VAL A 90 5.07 6.96 7.04
CA VAL A 90 4.28 6.66 8.25
C VAL A 90 4.69 5.30 8.83
N ALA A 91 4.82 4.26 8.01
CA ALA A 91 5.25 2.94 8.47
C ALA A 91 6.70 2.94 8.99
N ALA A 92 7.61 3.61 8.29
CA ALA A 92 9.00 3.75 8.70
C ALA A 92 9.15 4.50 10.03
N GLU A 93 8.46 5.62 10.20
CA GLU A 93 8.41 6.39 11.45
C GLU A 93 7.84 5.59 12.62
N MET A 94 6.85 4.74 12.36
CA MET A 94 6.28 3.86 13.39
C MET A 94 7.11 2.60 13.63
N GLY A 95 8.11 2.31 12.78
CA GLY A 95 8.95 1.11 12.85
C GLY A 95 8.19 -0.20 12.63
N VAL A 96 7.22 -0.21 11.70
CA VAL A 96 6.30 -1.33 11.45
C VAL A 96 6.23 -1.67 9.96
N ALA A 97 5.58 -2.80 9.63
CA ALA A 97 5.40 -3.21 8.25
C ALA A 97 4.34 -2.37 7.53
N LEU A 98 4.56 -2.14 6.23
CA LEU A 98 3.61 -1.52 5.31
C LEU A 98 2.96 -2.60 4.43
N HIS A 99 1.64 -2.67 4.45
CA HIS A 99 0.85 -3.50 3.54
C HIS A 99 0.14 -2.60 2.54
N VAL A 100 0.34 -2.86 1.25
CA VAL A 100 -0.17 -2.00 0.17
C VAL A 100 -1.24 -2.74 -0.61
N THR A 101 -2.37 -2.09 -0.82
CA THR A 101 -3.45 -2.56 -1.69
C THR A 101 -4.14 -1.36 -2.35
N SER A 102 -5.19 -1.62 -3.12
CA SER A 102 -6.00 -0.57 -3.74
C SER A 102 -7.49 -0.87 -3.64
N GLY A 103 -8.33 0.16 -3.67
CA GLY A 103 -9.78 -0.01 -3.67
C GLY A 103 -10.27 -0.97 -4.76
N PRO A 104 -9.82 -0.83 -6.03
CA PRO A 104 -10.18 -1.78 -7.10
C PRO A 104 -9.76 -3.23 -6.86
N ALA A 105 -8.69 -3.49 -6.11
CA ALA A 105 -8.23 -4.85 -5.80
C ALA A 105 -9.06 -5.52 -4.71
N LEU A 106 -9.84 -4.75 -3.96
CA LEU A 106 -10.72 -5.22 -2.88
C LEU A 106 -12.17 -5.35 -3.39
N GLU A 107 -12.43 -6.37 -4.19
CA GLU A 107 -13.76 -6.57 -4.77
C GLU A 107 -14.74 -7.21 -3.80
N ARG A 108 -14.25 -8.06 -2.91
CA ARG A 108 -15.08 -8.90 -2.03
C ARG A 108 -14.65 -8.72 -0.56
N ALA A 109 -15.59 -8.99 0.32
CA ALA A 109 -15.36 -9.08 1.77
C ALA A 109 -14.15 -9.94 2.15
N GLY A 110 -14.00 -11.09 1.48
CA GLY A 110 -12.89 -12.01 1.71
C GLY A 110 -11.52 -11.47 1.36
N ASP A 111 -11.43 -10.57 0.37
CA ASP A 111 -10.15 -9.98 -0.04
C ASP A 111 -9.62 -9.07 1.07
N LEU A 112 -10.50 -8.21 1.63
CA LEU A 112 -10.16 -7.36 2.75
C LEU A 112 -9.85 -8.18 4.02
N ALA A 113 -10.69 -9.19 4.32
CA ALA A 113 -10.50 -10.07 5.47
C ALA A 113 -9.13 -10.77 5.43
N ALA A 114 -8.72 -11.27 4.26
CA ALA A 114 -7.43 -11.93 4.07
C ALA A 114 -6.24 -11.01 4.34
N ILE A 115 -6.36 -9.71 4.08
CA ILE A 115 -5.32 -8.72 4.39
C ILE A 115 -5.35 -8.39 5.88
N LEU A 116 -6.52 -8.03 6.42
CA LEU A 116 -6.65 -7.59 7.83
C LEU A 116 -6.19 -8.65 8.82
N THR A 117 -6.44 -9.94 8.55
CA THR A 117 -6.00 -11.04 9.41
C THR A 117 -4.49 -11.32 9.39
N LYS A 118 -3.76 -10.77 8.41
CA LYS A 118 -2.31 -10.90 8.30
C LYS A 118 -1.54 -9.73 8.92
N LEU A 119 -2.24 -8.63 9.27
CA LEU A 119 -1.59 -7.47 9.86
C LEU A 119 -1.01 -7.84 11.24
N GLY A 120 0.23 -7.43 11.45
CA GLY A 120 0.88 -7.44 12.74
C GLY A 120 0.42 -6.27 13.63
N HIS A 121 0.89 -6.27 14.87
CA HIS A 121 0.58 -5.20 15.82
C HIS A 121 1.13 -3.85 15.35
N ARG A 122 0.26 -2.86 15.19
CA ARG A 122 0.52 -1.48 14.73
C ARG A 122 0.93 -1.35 13.26
N ASP A 123 0.87 -2.43 12.46
CA ASP A 123 1.17 -2.35 11.04
C ASP A 123 0.35 -1.27 10.34
N VAL A 124 0.89 -0.78 9.23
CA VAL A 124 0.22 0.19 8.36
C VAL A 124 -0.40 -0.53 7.17
N LEU A 125 -1.71 -0.38 6.99
CA LEU A 125 -2.42 -0.79 5.79
C LEU A 125 -2.65 0.44 4.91
N PHE A 126 -2.08 0.46 3.71
CA PHE A 126 -2.31 1.49 2.71
C PHE A 126 -3.32 1.01 1.67
N ILE A 127 -4.39 1.78 1.47
CA ILE A 127 -5.39 1.54 0.41
C ILE A 127 -5.39 2.72 -0.54
N ASP A 128 -4.83 2.52 -1.74
CA ASP A 128 -4.92 3.54 -2.79
C ASP A 128 -6.31 3.54 -3.46
N GLU A 129 -6.72 4.69 -3.98
CA GLU A 129 -8.06 4.90 -4.54
C GLU A 129 -9.20 4.37 -3.64
N ILE A 130 -9.12 4.63 -2.33
CA ILE A 130 -10.08 4.11 -1.35
C ILE A 130 -11.54 4.48 -1.66
N HIS A 131 -11.77 5.55 -2.41
CA HIS A 131 -13.10 5.94 -2.90
C HIS A 131 -13.74 4.95 -3.88
N ARG A 132 -12.98 3.94 -4.33
CA ARG A 132 -13.45 2.88 -5.23
C ARG A 132 -13.79 1.58 -4.51
N LEU A 133 -13.75 1.56 -3.19
CA LEU A 133 -14.24 0.42 -2.42
C LEU A 133 -15.71 0.16 -2.72
N SER A 134 -16.07 -1.11 -2.84
CA SER A 134 -17.48 -1.50 -2.89
C SER A 134 -18.14 -1.28 -1.51
N ARG A 135 -19.44 -0.99 -1.51
CA ARG A 135 -20.17 -0.76 -0.26
C ARG A 135 -20.05 -1.93 0.73
N VAL A 136 -20.03 -3.16 0.22
CA VAL A 136 -19.88 -4.38 1.05
C VAL A 136 -18.52 -4.40 1.74
N VAL A 137 -17.46 -4.03 1.05
CA VAL A 137 -16.10 -3.97 1.62
C VAL A 137 -16.00 -2.82 2.62
N GLU A 138 -16.61 -1.68 2.30
CA GLU A 138 -16.63 -0.51 3.18
C GLU A 138 -17.35 -0.80 4.51
N GLU A 139 -18.49 -1.51 4.48
CA GLU A 139 -19.24 -1.91 5.68
C GLU A 139 -18.45 -2.85 6.60
N ILE A 140 -17.55 -3.67 6.04
CA ILE A 140 -16.66 -4.53 6.82
C ILE A 140 -15.47 -3.74 7.39
N LEU A 141 -15.02 -2.72 6.66
CA LEU A 141 -13.91 -1.89 7.09
C LEU A 141 -14.26 -1.06 8.34
N TYR A 142 -15.52 -0.66 8.51
CA TYR A 142 -15.94 0.16 9.64
C TYR A 142 -15.62 -0.46 11.01
N PRO A 143 -16.10 -1.66 11.36
CA PRO A 143 -15.77 -2.27 12.65
C PRO A 143 -14.27 -2.63 12.77
N ALA A 144 -13.60 -2.87 11.64
CA ALA A 144 -12.17 -3.10 11.64
C ALA A 144 -11.38 -1.84 12.05
N MET A 145 -11.84 -0.65 11.64
CA MET A 145 -11.22 0.63 12.00
C MET A 145 -11.56 1.06 13.43
N GLU A 146 -12.81 0.87 13.88
CA GLU A 146 -13.27 1.38 15.17
C GLU A 146 -12.88 0.46 16.33
N ASP A 147 -13.15 -0.85 16.17
CA ASP A 147 -13.06 -1.83 17.25
C ASP A 147 -11.99 -2.88 17.05
N PHE A 148 -11.26 -2.83 15.93
CA PHE A 148 -10.32 -3.87 15.51
C PHE A 148 -10.99 -5.25 15.47
N GLN A 149 -12.19 -5.30 14.93
CA GLN A 149 -13.01 -6.50 14.82
C GLN A 149 -13.45 -6.75 13.39
N LEU A 150 -13.58 -8.01 13.04
CA LEU A 150 -14.00 -8.45 11.72
C LEU A 150 -15.10 -9.50 11.88
N ASP A 151 -16.29 -9.21 11.37
CA ASP A 151 -17.40 -10.15 11.34
C ASP A 151 -17.40 -10.93 10.00
N ILE A 152 -17.20 -12.23 10.08
CA ILE A 152 -17.18 -13.12 8.90
C ILE A 152 -18.43 -14.00 8.95
N VAL A 153 -19.22 -13.98 7.87
CA VAL A 153 -20.36 -14.88 7.71
C VAL A 153 -19.86 -16.20 7.08
N VAL A 154 -19.99 -17.28 7.82
CA VAL A 154 -19.62 -18.64 7.40
C VAL A 154 -20.88 -19.45 7.12
N GLY A 155 -20.95 -20.05 5.93
CA GLY A 155 -22.12 -20.82 5.48
C GLY A 155 -23.04 -20.06 4.55
N LYS A 156 -24.11 -20.69 4.14
CA LYS A 156 -25.14 -20.11 3.27
C LYS A 156 -26.54 -20.43 3.81
N GLY A 157 -27.48 -19.52 3.57
CA GLY A 157 -28.90 -19.67 3.92
C GLY A 157 -29.14 -19.58 5.44
N PRO A 158 -30.21 -20.18 5.96
CA PRO A 158 -30.64 -20.05 7.36
C PRO A 158 -29.65 -20.64 8.39
N ALA A 159 -28.71 -21.45 7.93
CA ALA A 159 -27.66 -22.06 8.78
C ALA A 159 -26.35 -21.24 8.77
N ALA A 160 -26.32 -20.08 8.14
CA ALA A 160 -25.15 -19.20 8.17
C ALA A 160 -24.93 -18.69 9.60
N SER A 161 -23.70 -18.77 10.07
CA SER A 161 -23.27 -18.21 11.35
C SER A 161 -22.27 -17.06 11.15
N SER A 162 -22.35 -16.05 11.99
CA SER A 162 -21.35 -14.98 12.02
C SER A 162 -20.28 -15.34 13.06
N ILE A 163 -19.03 -15.28 12.63
CA ILE A 163 -17.86 -15.42 13.50
C ILE A 163 -17.19 -14.07 13.61
N ARG A 164 -16.97 -13.60 14.83
CA ARG A 164 -16.24 -12.37 15.11
C ARG A 164 -14.78 -12.68 15.40
N LEU A 165 -13.90 -12.10 14.62
CA LEU A 165 -12.45 -12.16 14.81
C LEU A 165 -11.93 -10.86 15.38
N THR A 166 -11.03 -10.95 16.36
CA THR A 166 -10.27 -9.80 16.85
C THR A 166 -9.03 -9.62 15.98
N LEU A 167 -8.82 -8.41 15.49
CA LEU A 167 -7.66 -8.00 14.71
C LEU A 167 -6.59 -7.40 15.63
N GLN A 168 -5.35 -7.43 15.16
CA GLN A 168 -4.31 -6.60 15.78
C GLN A 168 -4.61 -5.13 15.50
N PRO A 169 -4.41 -4.21 16.46
CA PRO A 169 -4.50 -2.78 16.22
C PRO A 169 -3.57 -2.39 15.06
N PHE A 170 -4.08 -1.63 14.10
CA PHE A 170 -3.37 -1.20 12.91
C PHE A 170 -3.72 0.24 12.54
N THR A 171 -2.88 0.87 11.73
CA THR A 171 -3.17 2.19 11.16
C THR A 171 -3.59 2.03 9.70
N LEU A 172 -4.78 2.53 9.35
CA LEU A 172 -5.21 2.63 7.95
C LEU A 172 -4.76 3.97 7.38
N VAL A 173 -4.04 3.93 6.26
CA VAL A 173 -3.75 5.10 5.43
C VAL A 173 -4.53 4.97 4.13
N GLY A 174 -5.61 5.71 3.99
CA GLY A 174 -6.39 5.77 2.76
C GLY A 174 -5.88 6.87 1.83
N ALA A 175 -5.80 6.60 0.53
CA ALA A 175 -5.48 7.61 -0.47
C ALA A 175 -6.62 7.81 -1.45
N THR A 176 -6.88 9.06 -1.84
CA THR A 176 -7.91 9.39 -2.82
C THR A 176 -7.53 10.59 -3.66
N THR A 177 -7.88 10.54 -4.94
CA THR A 177 -7.86 11.71 -5.82
C THR A 177 -9.19 12.47 -5.83
N ARG A 178 -10.25 11.89 -5.23
CA ARG A 178 -11.63 12.37 -5.29
C ARG A 178 -12.28 12.37 -3.91
N THR A 179 -11.97 13.36 -3.10
CA THR A 179 -12.51 13.48 -1.73
C THR A 179 -14.03 13.48 -1.65
N GLY A 180 -14.72 14.08 -2.61
CA GLY A 180 -16.17 14.12 -2.66
C GLY A 180 -16.84 12.76 -2.93
N MET A 181 -16.09 11.72 -3.27
CA MET A 181 -16.60 10.35 -3.47
C MET A 181 -16.42 9.45 -2.23
N ILE A 182 -15.73 9.91 -1.21
CA ILE A 182 -15.65 9.20 0.07
C ILE A 182 -16.98 9.37 0.80
N THR A 183 -17.56 8.27 1.25
CA THR A 183 -18.79 8.33 2.05
C THR A 183 -18.57 9.03 3.38
N GLY A 184 -19.57 9.71 3.89
CA GLY A 184 -19.50 10.38 5.20
C GLY A 184 -19.04 9.42 6.30
N PRO A 185 -19.70 8.25 6.46
CA PRO A 185 -19.34 7.27 7.48
C PRO A 185 -17.88 6.79 7.41
N LEU A 186 -17.32 6.60 6.21
CA LEU A 186 -15.92 6.23 6.06
C LEU A 186 -14.99 7.38 6.45
N ARG A 187 -15.31 8.59 5.99
CA ARG A 187 -14.49 9.77 6.25
C ARG A 187 -14.39 10.10 7.72
N ASP A 188 -15.50 9.95 8.46
CA ASP A 188 -15.60 10.30 9.89
C ASP A 188 -14.76 9.36 10.80
N ARG A 189 -14.28 8.23 10.24
CA ARG A 189 -13.41 7.27 10.92
C ARG A 189 -11.92 7.57 10.77
N PHE A 190 -11.56 8.56 9.96
CA PHE A 190 -10.19 9.02 9.87
C PHE A 190 -9.93 10.12 10.90
N GLY A 191 -8.98 9.89 11.79
CA GLY A 191 -8.54 10.87 12.79
C GLY A 191 -7.79 12.05 12.18
N LEU A 192 -7.10 11.82 11.04
CA LEU A 192 -6.43 12.84 10.27
C LEU A 192 -6.87 12.80 8.80
N VAL A 193 -7.42 13.92 8.31
CA VAL A 193 -7.71 14.12 6.88
C VAL A 193 -6.80 15.20 6.35
N ALA A 194 -5.85 14.81 5.53
CA ALA A 194 -4.83 15.71 4.97
C ALA A 194 -5.00 15.87 3.46
N ARG A 195 -4.81 17.08 2.98
CA ARG A 195 -4.83 17.39 1.55
C ARG A 195 -3.42 17.71 1.07
N LEU A 196 -2.95 16.95 0.08
CA LEU A 196 -1.71 17.25 -0.62
C LEU A 196 -2.00 18.22 -1.76
N GLU A 197 -1.21 19.26 -1.86
CA GLU A 197 -1.34 20.32 -2.86
C GLU A 197 -0.05 20.46 -3.67
N TYR A 198 -0.16 21.01 -4.87
CA TYR A 198 1.02 21.38 -5.65
C TYR A 198 1.74 22.54 -4.94
N TYR A 199 3.04 22.63 -5.16
CA TYR A 199 3.90 23.72 -4.64
C TYR A 199 3.63 25.01 -5.38
#